data_5dc1fdecc80f47105eaebb0000a58fcc
#
_entry.id   5dc1fdecc80f47105eaebb0000a58fcc
#
_cell.length_a   1.000
_cell.length_b   1.000
_cell.length_c   1.000
_cell.angle_alpha   90.00
_cell.angle_beta   90.00
_cell.angle_gamma   90.00
#
_symmetry.space_group_name_H-M   'P 1'
#
loop_
_entity.id
_entity.type
_entity.pdbx_description
1 polymer ?
#
loop_
_entity_poly.entity_id
_entity_poly.type
_entity_poly.pdbx_seq_one_letter_code
_entity_poly.pdbx_strand_id
1 'polypeptide(L)'
;MRIEYDDVELRAEILNFIMRKGRWGEHYFPIDTMANWLGQVVKNNGKNIRKKVKDLAKEGFLILHKVNTTVSLNPRLKREIEEYIQRNLKDR
;
A
#
# COMPACT_ATOMS: atom_id res chain seq x y z
N MET A 1 11.67 -1.39 16.63
CA MET A 1 10.84 -0.24 17.00
C MET A 1 9.87 0.09 15.88
N ARG A 2 8.61 0.30 16.21
CA ARG A 2 7.58 0.63 15.21
C ARG A 2 7.53 2.14 15.01
N ILE A 3 7.27 2.54 13.78
CA ILE A 3 7.13 3.93 13.39
C ILE A 3 5.65 4.30 13.37
N GLU A 4 5.32 5.43 13.97
CA GLU A 4 3.96 5.95 13.95
C GLU A 4 3.78 6.83 12.72
N TYR A 5 2.84 6.45 11.86
CA TYR A 5 2.51 7.18 10.63
C TYR A 5 1.12 7.78 10.74
N ASP A 6 0.95 8.97 10.15
CA ASP A 6 -0.40 9.49 9.91
C ASP A 6 -1.02 8.77 8.71
N ASP A 7 -2.28 9.11 8.38
CA ASP A 7 -2.99 8.46 7.28
C ASP A 7 -2.27 8.59 5.94
N VAL A 8 -1.75 9.77 5.67
CA VAL A 8 -1.09 10.04 4.39
C VAL A 8 0.21 9.23 4.27
N GLU A 9 0.98 9.19 5.33
CA GLU A 9 2.23 8.44 5.36
C GLU A 9 1.96 6.93 5.28
N LEU A 10 0.93 6.45 5.96
CA LEU A 10 0.59 5.02 5.89
C LEU A 10 0.18 4.62 4.48
N ARG A 11 -0.60 5.45 3.81
CA ARG A 11 -1.00 5.20 2.42
C ARG A 11 0.22 5.16 1.51
N ALA A 12 1.15 6.09 1.70
CA ALA A 12 2.39 6.11 0.92
C ALA A 12 3.23 4.87 1.19
N GLU A 13 3.29 4.41 2.43
CA GLU A 13 4.03 3.21 2.80
C GLU A 13 3.44 1.96 2.14
N ILE A 14 2.12 1.85 2.12
CA ILE A 14 1.44 0.73 1.45
C ILE A 14 1.78 0.71 -0.04
N LEU A 15 1.66 1.86 -0.71
CA LEU A 15 1.97 1.96 -2.13
C LEU A 15 3.44 1.63 -2.40
N ASN A 16 4.33 2.15 -1.58
CA ASN A 16 5.76 1.90 -1.72
C ASN A 16 6.11 0.42 -1.53
N PHE A 17 5.47 -0.23 -0.56
CA PHE A 17 5.69 -1.65 -0.32
C PHE A 17 5.37 -2.47 -1.57
N ILE A 18 4.20 -2.23 -2.16
CA ILE A 18 3.75 -2.97 -3.34
C ILE A 18 4.63 -2.63 -4.54
N MET A 19 5.04 -1.37 -4.67
CA MET A 19 5.93 -0.95 -5.74
C MET A 19 7.30 -1.65 -5.67
N ARG A 20 7.85 -1.76 -4.46
CA ARG A 20 9.13 -2.44 -4.26
C ARG A 20 9.03 -3.93 -4.56
N LYS A 21 7.85 -4.53 -4.43
CA LYS A 21 7.61 -5.91 -4.81
C LYS A 21 7.35 -6.07 -6.31
N GLY A 22 7.27 -4.97 -7.04
CA GLY A 22 7.05 -5.00 -8.48
C GLY A 22 5.70 -5.52 -8.90
N ARG A 23 4.68 -5.30 -8.09
CA ARG A 23 3.33 -5.85 -8.34
C ARG A 23 2.44 -4.82 -9.01
N TRP A 24 2.49 -4.78 -10.31
CA TRP A 24 1.68 -3.89 -11.14
C TRP A 24 0.72 -4.70 -12.00
N GLY A 25 -0.50 -4.19 -12.15
CA GLY A 25 -1.48 -4.76 -13.09
C GLY A 25 -1.89 -6.18 -12.73
N GLU A 26 -1.44 -7.14 -13.51
CA GLU A 26 -1.82 -8.54 -13.34
C GLU A 26 -0.93 -9.30 -12.36
N HIS A 27 0.07 -8.64 -11.78
CA HIS A 27 0.93 -9.23 -10.77
C HIS A 27 0.42 -8.83 -9.39
N TYR A 28 -0.01 -9.81 -8.61
CA TYR A 28 -0.71 -9.56 -7.35
C TYR A 28 0.16 -9.92 -6.15
N PHE A 29 -0.13 -9.25 -5.03
CA PHE A 29 0.53 -9.55 -3.76
C PHE A 29 -0.53 -9.78 -2.68
N PRO A 30 -0.36 -10.81 -1.82
CA PRO A 30 -1.35 -11.10 -0.76
C PRO A 30 -1.43 -9.95 0.25
N ILE A 31 -2.65 -9.49 0.52
CA ILE A 31 -2.86 -8.39 1.47
C ILE A 31 -2.45 -8.81 2.88
N ASP A 32 -2.78 -10.05 3.28
CA ASP A 32 -2.43 -10.54 4.61
C ASP A 32 -0.93 -10.52 4.86
N THR A 33 -0.15 -10.94 3.88
CA THR A 33 1.31 -10.93 3.97
C THR A 33 1.82 -9.50 4.14
N MET A 34 1.30 -8.57 3.35
CA MET A 34 1.67 -7.16 3.44
C MET A 34 1.29 -6.59 4.81
N ALA A 35 0.07 -6.88 5.26
CA ALA A 35 -0.40 -6.36 6.55
C ALA A 35 0.46 -6.87 7.70
N ASN A 36 0.88 -8.13 7.66
CA ASN A 36 1.77 -8.68 8.67
C ASN A 36 3.12 -7.99 8.67
N TRP A 37 3.70 -7.78 7.49
CA TRP A 37 4.98 -7.10 7.36
C TRP A 37 4.91 -5.66 7.85
N LEU A 38 3.95 -4.90 7.36
CA LEU A 38 3.81 -3.49 7.74
C LEU A 38 3.44 -3.34 9.20
N GLY A 39 2.69 -4.29 9.75
CA GLY A 39 2.35 -4.27 11.17
C GLY A 39 3.54 -4.42 12.10
N GLN A 40 4.67 -4.91 11.57
CA GLN A 40 5.91 -5.02 12.36
C GLN A 40 6.69 -3.72 12.39
N VAL A 41 6.58 -2.88 11.35
CA VAL A 41 7.36 -1.63 11.24
C VAL A 41 6.51 -0.40 11.49
N VAL A 42 5.22 -0.47 11.28
CA VAL A 42 4.29 0.65 11.45
C VAL A 42 3.46 0.43 12.70
N LYS A 43 3.33 1.48 13.51
CA LYS A 43 2.52 1.42 14.74
C LYS A 43 1.04 1.51 14.40
N ASN A 44 0.57 0.52 13.66
CA ASN A 44 -0.83 0.39 13.28
C ASN A 44 -1.14 -1.10 13.19
N ASN A 45 -2.39 -1.47 13.46
CA ASN A 45 -2.76 -2.87 13.35
C ASN A 45 -3.16 -3.22 11.90
N GLY A 46 -3.22 -4.52 11.61
CA GLY A 46 -3.56 -4.98 10.26
C GLY A 46 -4.93 -4.53 9.79
N LYS A 47 -5.84 -4.27 10.70
CA LYS A 47 -7.17 -3.78 10.38
C LYS A 47 -7.11 -2.40 9.73
N ASN A 48 -6.28 -1.50 10.26
CA ASN A 48 -6.08 -0.19 9.66
C ASN A 48 -5.43 -0.28 8.29
N ILE A 49 -4.47 -1.18 8.14
CA ILE A 49 -3.80 -1.39 6.86
C ILE A 49 -4.81 -1.86 5.82
N ARG A 50 -5.65 -2.82 6.17
CA ARG A 50 -6.68 -3.33 5.26
C ARG A 50 -7.69 -2.24 4.87
N LYS A 51 -8.05 -1.40 5.82
CA LYS A 51 -8.95 -0.27 5.54
C LYS A 51 -8.33 0.70 4.55
N LYS A 52 -7.05 1.03 4.74
CA LYS A 52 -6.34 1.93 3.81
C LYS A 52 -6.20 1.33 2.43
N VAL A 53 -6.00 0.01 2.34
CA VAL A 53 -5.98 -0.68 1.06
C VAL A 53 -7.30 -0.50 0.33
N LYS A 54 -8.42 -0.66 1.02
CA LYS A 54 -9.74 -0.46 0.41
C LYS A 54 -9.94 0.97 -0.05
N ASP A 55 -9.51 1.93 0.75
CA ASP A 55 -9.60 3.35 0.39
C ASP A 55 -8.79 3.65 -0.87
N LEU A 56 -7.56 3.13 -0.92
CA LEU A 56 -6.70 3.32 -2.08
C LEU A 56 -7.28 2.67 -3.33
N ALA A 57 -7.94 1.52 -3.19
CA ALA A 57 -8.60 0.87 -4.30
C ALA A 57 -9.77 1.71 -4.81
N LYS A 58 -10.55 2.31 -3.92
CA LYS A 58 -11.64 3.19 -4.31
C LYS A 58 -11.14 4.42 -5.06
N GLU A 59 -9.95 4.91 -4.71
CA GLU A 59 -9.35 6.06 -5.37
C GLU A 59 -8.63 5.71 -6.66
N GLY A 60 -8.56 4.43 -6.99
CA GLY A 60 -7.98 3.97 -8.24
C GLY A 60 -6.49 3.67 -8.20
N PHE A 61 -5.81 3.89 -7.07
CA PHE A 61 -4.38 3.60 -6.96
C PHE A 61 -4.09 2.11 -6.92
N LEU A 62 -4.98 1.33 -6.31
CA LEU A 62 -4.82 -0.12 -6.18
C LEU A 62 -5.93 -0.85 -6.90
N ILE A 63 -5.62 -2.07 -7.33
CA ILE A 63 -6.57 -2.99 -7.94
C ILE A 63 -6.67 -4.21 -7.04
N LEU A 64 -7.88 -4.54 -6.63
CA LEU A 64 -8.12 -5.71 -5.79
C LEU A 64 -8.46 -6.92 -6.65
N HIS A 65 -7.95 -8.08 -6.26
CA HIS A 65 -8.14 -9.33 -7.00
C HIS A 65 -8.52 -10.45 -6.05
N LYS A 66 -9.00 -11.56 -6.61
CA LYS A 66 -9.30 -12.80 -5.87
C LYS A 66 -10.17 -12.55 -4.65
N VAL A 67 -11.33 -11.97 -4.90
CA VAL A 67 -12.31 -11.63 -3.85
C VAL A 67 -11.65 -10.77 -2.77
N ASN A 68 -10.88 -9.76 -3.21
CA ASN A 68 -10.25 -8.76 -2.34
C ASN A 68 -9.20 -9.34 -1.39
N THR A 69 -8.54 -10.44 -1.77
CA THR A 69 -7.48 -11.03 -0.94
C THR A 69 -6.09 -10.67 -1.43
N THR A 70 -5.97 -10.21 -2.67
CA THR A 70 -4.69 -9.81 -3.25
C THR A 70 -4.81 -8.44 -3.89
N VAL A 71 -3.68 -7.79 -4.10
CA VAL A 71 -3.65 -6.39 -4.53
C VAL A 71 -2.49 -6.15 -5.49
N SER A 72 -2.68 -5.22 -6.42
CA SER A 72 -1.62 -4.73 -7.28
C SER A 72 -1.77 -3.22 -7.46
N LEU A 73 -0.71 -2.57 -7.96
CA LEU A 73 -0.74 -1.15 -8.30
C LEU A 73 -1.38 -0.96 -9.67
N ASN A 74 -2.14 0.10 -9.82
CA ASN A 74 -2.76 0.45 -11.09
C ASN A 74 -1.73 1.09 -12.02
N PRO A 75 -1.33 0.42 -13.11
CA PRO A 75 -0.29 0.96 -14.00
C PRO A 75 -0.71 2.26 -14.70
N ARG A 76 -2.00 2.53 -14.81
CA ARG A 76 -2.49 3.79 -15.38
C ARG A 76 -2.14 4.99 -14.53
N LEU A 77 -1.93 4.79 -13.23
CA LEU A 77 -1.62 5.85 -12.29
C LEU A 77 -0.18 5.78 -11.80
N LYS A 78 0.70 5.20 -12.60
CA LYS A 78 2.10 5.00 -12.21
C LYS A 78 2.75 6.31 -11.75
N ARG A 79 2.61 7.38 -12.53
CA ARG A 79 3.20 8.67 -12.19
C ARG A 79 2.61 9.22 -10.90
N GLU A 80 1.30 9.18 -10.77
CA GLU A 80 0.60 9.68 -9.58
C GLU A 80 1.01 8.91 -8.34
N ILE A 81 1.17 7.59 -8.46
CA ILE A 81 1.62 6.75 -7.36
C ILE A 81 3.04 7.11 -6.95
N GLU A 82 3.95 7.23 -7.91
CA GLU A 82 5.34 7.59 -7.64
C GLU A 82 5.45 8.96 -7.00
N GLU A 83 4.69 9.94 -7.50
CA GLU A 83 4.68 11.28 -6.92
C GLU A 83 4.12 11.28 -5.50
N TYR A 84 3.06 10.51 -5.26
CA TYR A 84 2.47 10.40 -3.93
C TYR A 84 3.49 9.86 -2.93
N ILE A 85 4.21 8.81 -3.31
CA ILE A 85 5.22 8.19 -2.46
C ILE A 85 6.34 9.19 -2.17
N GLN A 86 6.86 9.86 -3.20
CA GLN A 86 7.96 10.81 -3.03
C GLN A 86 7.57 11.99 -2.16
N ARG A 87 6.33 12.44 -2.28
CA ARG A 87 5.86 13.61 -1.55
C ARG A 87 5.57 13.32 -0.09
N ASN A 88 5.11 12.11 0.21
CA ASN A 88 4.54 11.79 1.51
C ASN A 88 5.33 10.77 2.32
N LEU A 89 6.31 10.13 1.73
CA LEU A 89 7.16 9.17 2.43
C LEU A 89 8.53 9.79 2.65
N LYS A 90 8.89 9.98 3.90
CA LYS A 90 10.16 10.59 4.25
C LYS A 90 11.30 9.61 4.06
N ASP A 91 12.47 10.14 3.75
CA ASP A 91 13.69 9.35 3.66
C ASP A 91 13.99 8.66 4.99
N ARG A 92 14.52 7.47 4.87
CA ARG A 92 14.89 6.67 6.03
C ARG A 92 16.33 6.28 6.00
#